data_33d7656c17a4d9e69a93c626cc14faff
#
_entry.id   33d7656c17a4d9e69a93c626cc14faff
#
_cell.length_a   1.000
_cell.length_b   1.000
_cell.length_c   1.000
_cell.angle_alpha   90.00
_cell.angle_beta   90.00
_cell.angle_gamma   90.00
#
_symmetry.space_group_name_H-M   'P 1'
#
loop_
_entity.id
_entity.type
_entity.pdbx_description
1 polymer ?
#
loop_
_entity_poly.entity_id
_entity_poly.type
_entity_poly.pdbx_seq_one_letter_code
_entity_poly.pdbx_strand_id
1 'polypeptide(L)'
;MPASPVKVTVTGAAGQIGYALLFRVASGQLLGPDVPVQLRLLEIEPALPAAEGTAMELEDCAFPLLAGIDITADPSEAFDGCNIGLLVGARPRGPGMERSDLLEANGGIFKPQGQAINAHAADDVKILVVGNPANTNALIAMSHAPDVPRERFTAMMRLDHNRAISQLANKLGKPVTDVKKMTVWGNHSTTQYPDLVHAEIGGENAAAAVDDQAWIEEEFIPRVAKRGAAIIEARGASSAASAANAAIDHVHDWVNGTPDGDWVSMGVPSDGSYGVPEGIIAGFPCTAAGGEYSIVGGLEIDDFSRARIDASAAELSEERAAVEGLGLLS
;
A
#
# COMPACT_ATOMS: atom_id res chain seq x y z
N MET A 1 31.90 -5.69 -10.33
CA MET A 1 31.18 -6.87 -9.81
C MET A 1 29.71 -6.62 -10.06
N PRO A 2 28.92 -7.60 -10.44
CA PRO A 2 27.49 -7.38 -10.49
C PRO A 2 27.01 -6.87 -9.13
N ALA A 3 26.05 -5.94 -9.12
CA ALA A 3 25.48 -5.45 -7.88
C ALA A 3 24.85 -6.65 -7.12
N SER A 4 24.96 -6.65 -5.80
CA SER A 4 24.28 -7.66 -4.98
C SER A 4 22.77 -7.56 -5.24
N PRO A 5 22.05 -8.69 -5.39
CA PRO A 5 20.63 -8.65 -5.62
C PRO A 5 19.89 -8.00 -4.44
N VAL A 6 18.87 -7.21 -4.74
CA VAL A 6 17.96 -6.64 -3.73
C VAL A 6 17.05 -7.76 -3.22
N LYS A 7 17.03 -7.95 -1.90
CA LYS A 7 16.17 -8.96 -1.28
C LYS A 7 14.74 -8.41 -1.11
N VAL A 8 13.80 -9.04 -1.80
CA VAL A 8 12.38 -8.68 -1.77
C VAL A 8 11.59 -9.79 -1.10
N THR A 9 11.05 -9.49 0.08
CA THR A 9 10.20 -10.42 0.83
C THR A 9 8.73 -10.15 0.53
N VAL A 10 7.98 -11.19 0.16
CA VAL A 10 6.54 -11.12 -0.09
C VAL A 10 5.83 -12.08 0.85
N THR A 11 4.95 -11.56 1.72
CA THR A 11 4.13 -12.38 2.61
C THR A 11 2.80 -12.72 1.95
N GLY A 12 2.24 -13.90 2.23
CA GLY A 12 1.05 -14.35 1.50
C GLY A 12 1.34 -14.58 0.02
N ALA A 13 2.54 -15.04 -0.28
CA ALA A 13 3.12 -15.11 -1.62
C ALA A 13 2.33 -16.04 -2.57
N ALA A 14 1.73 -17.11 -2.03
CA ALA A 14 0.90 -18.05 -2.80
C ALA A 14 -0.55 -17.56 -3.01
N GLY A 15 -0.93 -16.41 -2.41
CA GLY A 15 -2.25 -15.81 -2.61
C GLY A 15 -2.38 -15.14 -3.97
N GLN A 16 -3.60 -14.76 -4.37
CA GLN A 16 -3.86 -14.17 -5.69
C GLN A 16 -3.09 -12.86 -5.95
N ILE A 17 -2.94 -12.01 -4.92
CA ILE A 17 -2.17 -10.77 -5.04
C ILE A 17 -0.68 -11.10 -5.13
N GLY A 18 -0.18 -11.98 -4.25
CA GLY A 18 1.21 -12.44 -4.25
C GLY A 18 1.60 -13.03 -5.61
N TYR A 19 0.81 -13.96 -6.12
CA TYR A 19 1.01 -14.55 -7.45
C TYR A 19 1.09 -13.48 -8.55
N ALA A 20 0.13 -12.54 -8.62
CA ALA A 20 0.15 -11.48 -9.63
C ALA A 20 1.33 -10.50 -9.47
N LEU A 21 1.86 -10.35 -8.26
CA LEU A 21 2.93 -9.43 -7.90
C LEU A 21 4.32 -9.99 -8.25
N LEU A 22 4.57 -11.25 -7.90
CA LEU A 22 5.89 -11.88 -7.98
C LEU A 22 6.51 -11.84 -9.38
N PHE A 23 5.74 -12.15 -10.43
CA PHE A 23 6.20 -12.12 -11.82
C PHE A 23 6.59 -10.71 -12.27
N ARG A 24 5.90 -9.70 -11.77
CA ARG A 24 6.20 -8.29 -12.05
C ARG A 24 7.45 -7.81 -11.32
N VAL A 25 7.66 -8.26 -10.09
CA VAL A 25 8.90 -8.00 -9.35
C VAL A 25 10.08 -8.64 -10.09
N ALA A 26 9.97 -9.93 -10.43
CA ALA A 26 11.01 -10.68 -11.13
C ALA A 26 11.34 -10.13 -12.51
N SER A 27 10.35 -9.53 -13.20
CA SER A 27 10.55 -8.91 -14.53
C SER A 27 11.19 -7.51 -14.50
N GLY A 28 11.46 -6.95 -13.29
CA GLY A 28 12.10 -5.64 -13.13
C GLY A 28 11.14 -4.46 -13.04
N GLN A 29 9.81 -4.69 -12.99
CA GLN A 29 8.85 -3.59 -12.91
C GLN A 29 8.87 -2.87 -11.56
N LEU A 30 9.37 -3.51 -10.49
CA LEU A 30 9.45 -2.91 -9.16
C LEU A 30 10.61 -1.91 -9.04
N LEU A 31 11.82 -2.32 -9.42
CA LEU A 31 13.06 -1.58 -9.15
C LEU A 31 13.76 -1.05 -10.40
N GLY A 32 13.26 -1.41 -11.58
CA GLY A 32 13.87 -1.05 -12.86
C GLY A 32 14.53 -2.25 -13.56
N PRO A 33 14.93 -2.06 -14.85
CA PRO A 33 15.34 -3.15 -15.72
C PRO A 33 16.76 -3.68 -15.46
N ASP A 34 17.53 -3.02 -14.61
CA ASP A 34 18.93 -3.35 -14.35
C ASP A 34 19.22 -3.83 -12.93
N VAL A 35 18.18 -3.95 -12.09
CA VAL A 35 18.32 -4.32 -10.69
C VAL A 35 17.94 -5.79 -10.47
N PRO A 36 18.91 -6.68 -10.19
CA PRO A 36 18.62 -8.07 -9.88
C PRO A 36 17.91 -8.18 -8.53
N VAL A 37 17.00 -9.13 -8.42
CA VAL A 37 16.21 -9.38 -7.20
C VAL A 37 16.36 -10.81 -6.72
N GLN A 38 16.42 -10.98 -5.40
CA GLN A 38 16.23 -12.26 -4.73
C GLN A 38 14.86 -12.24 -4.06
N LEU A 39 13.98 -13.15 -4.45
CA LEU A 39 12.66 -13.28 -3.85
C LEU A 39 12.70 -14.13 -2.60
N ARG A 40 11.98 -13.71 -1.57
CA ARG A 40 11.68 -14.50 -0.39
C ARG A 40 10.17 -14.60 -0.20
N LEU A 41 9.67 -15.80 -0.31
CA LEU A 41 8.23 -16.12 -0.26
C LEU A 41 7.90 -16.60 1.15
N LEU A 42 7.25 -15.73 1.93
CA LEU A 42 6.79 -16.08 3.28
C LEU A 42 5.33 -16.55 3.21
N GLU A 43 5.10 -17.76 3.64
CA GLU A 43 3.78 -18.36 3.70
C GLU A 43 3.54 -19.13 5.01
N ILE A 44 2.29 -19.42 5.28
CA ILE A 44 1.92 -20.36 6.35
C ILE A 44 2.22 -21.80 5.90
N GLU A 45 2.58 -22.66 6.84
CA GLU A 45 2.93 -24.08 6.57
C GLU A 45 1.97 -24.80 5.58
N PRO A 46 0.63 -24.68 5.68
CA PRO A 46 -0.27 -25.34 4.75
C PRO A 46 -0.21 -24.82 3.31
N ALA A 47 0.32 -23.61 3.09
CA ALA A 47 0.40 -22.97 1.77
C ALA A 47 1.80 -23.06 1.13
N LEU A 48 2.80 -23.64 1.82
CA LEU A 48 4.14 -23.85 1.27
C LEU A 48 4.13 -24.61 -0.07
N PRO A 49 3.35 -25.71 -0.26
CA PRO A 49 3.29 -26.39 -1.55
C PRO A 49 2.78 -25.50 -2.70
N ALA A 50 1.87 -24.55 -2.41
CA ALA A 50 1.39 -23.60 -3.42
C ALA A 50 2.47 -22.55 -3.75
N ALA A 51 3.26 -22.13 -2.77
CA ALA A 51 4.41 -21.26 -2.99
C ALA A 51 5.50 -21.94 -3.82
N GLU A 52 5.76 -23.22 -3.58
CA GLU A 52 6.66 -24.04 -4.41
C GLU A 52 6.21 -24.09 -5.87
N GLY A 53 4.89 -24.31 -6.12
CA GLY A 53 4.32 -24.27 -7.46
C GLY A 53 4.52 -22.92 -8.14
N THR A 54 4.33 -21.81 -7.40
CA THR A 54 4.58 -20.47 -7.91
C THR A 54 6.07 -20.23 -8.21
N ALA A 55 6.97 -20.77 -7.40
CA ALA A 55 8.41 -20.67 -7.65
C ALA A 55 8.83 -21.40 -8.94
N MET A 56 8.27 -22.61 -9.19
CA MET A 56 8.49 -23.34 -10.43
C MET A 56 8.07 -22.52 -11.66
N GLU A 57 6.91 -21.87 -11.61
CA GLU A 57 6.45 -20.98 -12.71
C GLU A 57 7.35 -19.76 -12.90
N LEU A 58 7.88 -19.19 -11.80
CA LEU A 58 8.86 -18.09 -11.88
C LEU A 58 10.18 -18.54 -12.54
N GLU A 59 10.63 -19.76 -12.25
CA GLU A 59 11.81 -20.37 -12.88
C GLU A 59 11.55 -20.61 -14.37
N ASP A 60 10.37 -21.13 -14.74
CA ASP A 60 9.96 -21.36 -16.12
C ASP A 60 9.91 -20.07 -16.96
N CYS A 61 9.65 -18.92 -16.32
CA CYS A 61 9.71 -17.62 -16.98
C CYS A 61 11.14 -17.17 -17.38
N ALA A 62 12.17 -17.76 -16.79
CA ALA A 62 13.58 -17.46 -17.05
C ALA A 62 13.90 -15.95 -17.00
N PHE A 63 13.37 -15.23 -16.02
CA PHE A 63 13.61 -13.80 -15.87
C PHE A 63 15.09 -13.50 -15.61
N PRO A 64 15.75 -12.65 -16.42
CA PRO A 64 17.18 -12.39 -16.30
C PRO A 64 17.57 -11.66 -15.01
N LEU A 65 16.61 -11.01 -14.33
CA LEU A 65 16.81 -10.27 -13.09
C LEU A 65 16.53 -11.11 -11.83
N LEU A 66 15.97 -12.32 -11.98
CA LEU A 66 15.68 -13.20 -10.87
C LEU A 66 16.95 -13.95 -10.45
N ALA A 67 17.57 -13.52 -9.35
CA ALA A 67 18.82 -14.11 -8.85
C ALA A 67 18.59 -15.37 -8.01
N GLY A 68 17.41 -15.54 -7.43
CA GLY A 68 17.03 -16.71 -6.64
C GLY A 68 15.68 -16.56 -5.97
N ILE A 69 15.17 -17.68 -5.46
CA ILE A 69 13.90 -17.77 -4.73
C ILE A 69 14.13 -18.62 -3.49
N ASP A 70 13.75 -18.08 -2.32
CA ASP A 70 13.69 -18.81 -1.06
C ASP A 70 12.24 -18.89 -0.60
N ILE A 71 11.81 -20.01 -0.06
CA ILE A 71 10.45 -20.23 0.47
C ILE A 71 10.57 -20.64 1.92
N THR A 72 9.83 -20.00 2.80
CA THR A 72 9.85 -20.31 4.23
C THR A 72 8.53 -19.99 4.92
N ALA A 73 8.29 -20.61 6.06
CA ALA A 73 7.22 -20.23 6.98
C ALA A 73 7.75 -19.44 8.20
N ASP A 74 9.08 -19.26 8.31
CA ASP A 74 9.70 -18.50 9.39
C ASP A 74 9.91 -17.04 9.00
N PRO A 75 9.26 -16.08 9.70
CA PRO A 75 9.47 -14.65 9.45
C PRO A 75 10.94 -14.22 9.63
N SER A 76 11.69 -14.83 10.54
CA SER A 76 13.09 -14.47 10.77
C SER A 76 13.97 -14.78 9.55
N GLU A 77 13.74 -15.91 8.91
CA GLU A 77 14.40 -16.28 7.66
C GLU A 77 13.95 -15.39 6.50
N ALA A 78 12.64 -15.14 6.43
CA ALA A 78 12.07 -14.34 5.34
C ALA A 78 12.58 -12.89 5.33
N PHE A 79 12.78 -12.29 6.50
CA PHE A 79 13.24 -10.90 6.62
C PHE A 79 14.75 -10.75 6.81
N ASP A 80 15.54 -11.84 6.80
CA ASP A 80 17.00 -11.75 6.95
C ASP A 80 17.67 -10.98 5.81
N GLY A 81 18.16 -9.77 6.11
CA GLY A 81 18.72 -8.83 5.15
C GLY A 81 17.72 -8.31 4.11
N CYS A 82 16.42 -8.33 4.41
CA CYS A 82 15.37 -7.83 3.53
C CYS A 82 15.54 -6.33 3.28
N ASN A 83 15.56 -5.92 2.01
CA ASN A 83 15.59 -4.51 1.60
C ASN A 83 14.17 -3.99 1.30
N ILE A 84 13.28 -4.84 0.75
CA ILE A 84 11.89 -4.49 0.43
C ILE A 84 10.96 -5.56 0.96
N GLY A 85 10.07 -5.18 1.88
CA GLY A 85 9.02 -6.06 2.39
C GLY A 85 7.65 -5.68 1.84
N LEU A 86 7.00 -6.61 1.16
CA LEU A 86 5.63 -6.48 0.66
C LEU A 86 4.73 -7.37 1.51
N LEU A 87 4.09 -6.77 2.52
CA LEU A 87 3.27 -7.49 3.50
C LEU A 87 1.83 -7.61 2.97
N VAL A 88 1.62 -8.64 2.16
CA VAL A 88 0.36 -8.90 1.45
C VAL A 88 -0.56 -9.82 2.25
N GLY A 89 0.00 -10.81 2.93
CA GLY A 89 -0.74 -11.80 3.71
C GLY A 89 -1.48 -11.17 4.88
N ALA A 90 -2.80 -11.34 4.91
CA ALA A 90 -3.67 -10.88 5.99
C ALA A 90 -4.88 -11.80 6.12
N ARG A 91 -5.51 -11.81 7.30
CA ARG A 91 -6.79 -12.49 7.49
C ARG A 91 -7.91 -11.65 6.88
N PRO A 92 -8.62 -12.15 5.85
CA PRO A 92 -9.77 -11.45 5.30
C PRO A 92 -10.94 -11.46 6.29
N ARG A 93 -11.81 -10.43 6.23
CA ARG A 93 -13.04 -10.41 7.01
C ARG A 93 -13.99 -11.52 6.54
N GLY A 94 -14.34 -12.42 7.45
CA GLY A 94 -15.32 -13.48 7.22
C GLY A 94 -16.75 -13.04 7.55
N PRO A 95 -17.77 -13.81 7.09
CA PRO A 95 -19.15 -13.57 7.50
C PRO A 95 -19.30 -13.68 9.02
N GLY A 96 -19.98 -12.71 9.65
CA GLY A 96 -20.21 -12.67 11.10
C GLY A 96 -19.00 -12.30 11.97
N MET A 97 -17.87 -11.97 11.36
CA MET A 97 -16.68 -11.52 12.09
C MET A 97 -16.85 -10.05 12.51
N GLU A 98 -16.71 -9.78 13.79
CA GLU A 98 -16.68 -8.43 14.33
C GLU A 98 -15.37 -7.73 13.95
N ARG A 99 -15.34 -6.38 14.07
CA ARG A 99 -14.14 -5.59 13.75
C ARG A 99 -12.97 -5.94 14.69
N SER A 100 -13.25 -6.13 15.99
CA SER A 100 -12.26 -6.52 16.99
C SER A 100 -11.61 -7.87 16.68
N ASP A 101 -12.39 -8.87 16.25
CA ASP A 101 -11.88 -10.19 15.90
C ASP A 101 -10.91 -10.12 14.70
N LEU A 102 -11.25 -9.28 13.73
CA LEU A 102 -10.40 -9.04 12.56
C LEU A 102 -9.07 -8.37 12.94
N LEU A 103 -9.13 -7.36 13.82
CA LEU A 103 -7.95 -6.66 14.30
C LEU A 103 -7.05 -7.59 15.14
N GLU A 104 -7.62 -8.41 16.02
CA GLU A 104 -6.88 -9.39 16.81
C GLU A 104 -6.20 -10.44 15.92
N ALA A 105 -6.94 -11.02 14.97
CA ALA A 105 -6.41 -12.01 14.04
C ALA A 105 -5.25 -11.45 13.19
N ASN A 106 -5.37 -10.22 12.71
CA ASN A 106 -4.31 -9.57 11.96
C ASN A 106 -3.14 -9.14 12.87
N GLY A 107 -3.39 -8.73 14.10
CA GLY A 107 -2.36 -8.48 15.09
C GLY A 107 -1.44 -9.70 15.30
N GLY A 108 -2.03 -10.90 15.34
CA GLY A 108 -1.29 -12.17 15.38
C GLY A 108 -0.39 -12.43 14.16
N ILE A 109 -0.67 -11.78 13.03
CA ILE A 109 0.14 -11.88 11.80
C ILE A 109 1.23 -10.77 11.77
N PHE A 110 0.84 -9.52 11.96
CA PHE A 110 1.72 -8.37 11.74
C PHE A 110 2.70 -8.10 12.89
N LYS A 111 2.35 -8.47 14.13
CA LYS A 111 3.26 -8.38 15.29
C LYS A 111 4.54 -9.20 15.11
N PRO A 112 4.51 -10.53 14.86
CA PRO A 112 5.74 -11.30 14.66
C PRO A 112 6.50 -10.87 13.39
N GLN A 113 5.83 -10.38 12.36
CA GLN A 113 6.50 -9.82 11.18
C GLN A 113 7.25 -8.52 11.53
N GLY A 114 6.65 -7.61 12.31
CA GLY A 114 7.32 -6.41 12.81
C GLY A 114 8.56 -6.74 13.64
N GLN A 115 8.46 -7.72 14.54
CA GLN A 115 9.59 -8.19 15.35
C GLN A 115 10.72 -8.79 14.49
N ALA A 116 10.38 -9.58 13.47
CA ALA A 116 11.36 -10.14 12.55
C ALA A 116 12.04 -9.07 11.68
N ILE A 117 11.27 -8.08 11.19
CA ILE A 117 11.82 -6.92 10.48
C ILE A 117 12.80 -6.16 11.37
N ASN A 118 12.45 -5.90 12.63
CA ASN A 118 13.33 -5.22 13.58
C ASN A 118 14.65 -5.93 13.78
N ALA A 119 14.60 -7.26 13.89
CA ALA A 119 15.77 -8.06 14.26
C ALA A 119 16.67 -8.42 13.06
N HIS A 120 16.12 -8.51 11.85
CA HIS A 120 16.78 -9.18 10.74
C HIS A 120 16.83 -8.39 9.42
N ALA A 121 16.01 -7.36 9.24
CA ALA A 121 15.99 -6.61 7.98
C ALA A 121 17.28 -5.80 7.78
N ALA A 122 17.52 -5.41 6.52
CA ALA A 122 18.62 -4.52 6.20
C ALA A 122 18.36 -3.09 6.73
N ASP A 123 19.41 -2.31 6.95
CA ASP A 123 19.32 -0.94 7.48
C ASP A 123 18.53 0.00 6.56
N ASP A 124 18.48 -0.31 5.26
CA ASP A 124 17.76 0.45 4.23
C ASP A 124 16.35 -0.07 3.91
N VAL A 125 15.84 -0.97 4.74
CA VAL A 125 14.56 -1.65 4.52
C VAL A 125 13.41 -0.68 4.25
N LYS A 126 12.53 -1.05 3.32
CA LYS A 126 11.28 -0.37 3.00
C LYS A 126 10.13 -1.36 3.07
N ILE A 127 9.12 -1.04 3.84
CA ILE A 127 7.97 -1.91 4.10
C ILE A 127 6.71 -1.28 3.51
N LEU A 128 6.05 -2.02 2.63
CA LEU A 128 4.71 -1.70 2.15
C LEU A 128 3.71 -2.73 2.67
N VAL A 129 2.75 -2.29 3.45
CA VAL A 129 1.63 -3.12 3.90
C VAL A 129 0.47 -3.02 2.93
N VAL A 130 0.06 -4.16 2.39
CA VAL A 130 -1.02 -4.33 1.42
C VAL A 130 -2.23 -5.01 2.06
N GLY A 131 -1.97 -5.92 3.00
CA GLY A 131 -3.00 -6.69 3.71
C GLY A 131 -3.91 -5.82 4.57
N ASN A 132 -5.23 -5.97 4.41
CA ASN A 132 -6.23 -5.14 5.09
C ASN A 132 -6.56 -5.61 6.52
N PRO A 133 -6.84 -4.65 7.44
CA PRO A 133 -6.85 -3.18 7.27
C PRO A 133 -5.42 -2.60 7.18
N ALA A 134 -5.05 -2.09 6.01
CA ALA A 134 -3.65 -1.82 5.66
C ALA A 134 -2.99 -0.78 6.58
N ASN A 135 -3.68 0.33 6.88
CA ASN A 135 -3.13 1.40 7.73
C ASN A 135 -2.88 0.91 9.16
N THR A 136 -3.83 0.18 9.73
CA THR A 136 -3.73 -0.34 11.10
C THR A 136 -2.73 -1.50 11.19
N ASN A 137 -2.68 -2.38 10.18
CA ASN A 137 -1.69 -3.44 10.11
C ASN A 137 -0.26 -2.89 9.99
N ALA A 138 -0.07 -1.80 9.22
CA ALA A 138 1.21 -1.11 9.13
C ALA A 138 1.61 -0.48 10.49
N LEU A 139 0.66 0.10 11.22
CA LEU A 139 0.88 0.62 12.56
C LEU A 139 1.32 -0.49 13.53
N ILE A 140 0.66 -1.65 13.50
CA ILE A 140 1.04 -2.81 14.34
C ILE A 140 2.47 -3.26 14.01
N ALA A 141 2.79 -3.50 12.73
CA ALA A 141 4.13 -3.92 12.32
C ALA A 141 5.20 -2.91 12.75
N MET A 142 4.95 -1.61 12.51
CA MET A 142 5.84 -0.51 12.87
C MET A 142 6.07 -0.43 14.39
N SER A 143 5.03 -0.60 15.21
CA SER A 143 5.15 -0.53 16.67
C SER A 143 6.02 -1.64 17.25
N HIS A 144 6.13 -2.77 16.54
CA HIS A 144 6.97 -3.91 16.92
C HIS A 144 8.35 -3.91 16.26
N ALA A 145 8.73 -2.82 15.61
CA ALA A 145 10.06 -2.62 15.02
C ALA A 145 10.68 -1.28 15.49
N PRO A 146 10.95 -1.11 16.80
CA PRO A 146 11.36 0.17 17.37
C PRO A 146 12.74 0.66 16.90
N ASP A 147 13.61 -0.22 16.42
CA ASP A 147 14.94 0.13 15.92
C ASP A 147 14.95 0.50 14.43
N VAL A 148 13.83 0.27 13.72
CA VAL A 148 13.64 0.66 12.32
C VAL A 148 12.97 2.02 12.26
N PRO A 149 13.48 3.01 11.50
CA PRO A 149 12.85 4.32 11.36
C PRO A 149 11.39 4.17 10.91
N ARG A 150 10.49 4.90 11.57
CA ARG A 150 9.04 4.81 11.30
C ARG A 150 8.67 5.12 9.84
N GLU A 151 9.46 5.96 9.18
CA GLU A 151 9.32 6.37 7.79
C GLU A 151 9.58 5.19 6.81
N ARG A 152 10.11 4.08 7.31
CA ARG A 152 10.30 2.85 6.54
C ARG A 152 9.04 2.01 6.42
N PHE A 153 7.97 2.35 7.14
CA PHE A 153 6.69 1.65 7.10
C PHE A 153 5.64 2.48 6.38
N THR A 154 5.03 1.88 5.34
CA THR A 154 3.96 2.51 4.56
C THR A 154 2.78 1.57 4.39
N ALA A 155 1.59 2.13 4.15
CA ALA A 155 0.38 1.40 3.80
C ALA A 155 -0.07 1.74 2.37
N MET A 156 -0.66 0.78 1.68
CA MET A 156 -1.04 0.94 0.28
C MET A 156 -2.31 1.78 0.11
N MET A 157 -2.14 3.05 -0.27
CA MET A 157 -3.20 3.94 -0.76
C MET A 157 -3.19 4.06 -2.29
N ARG A 158 -2.18 3.49 -2.97
CA ARG A 158 -1.98 3.63 -4.40
C ARG A 158 -3.08 3.00 -5.24
N LEU A 159 -3.74 1.94 -4.76
CA LEU A 159 -4.88 1.36 -5.46
C LEU A 159 -6.06 2.35 -5.55
N ASP A 160 -6.35 3.06 -4.46
CA ASP A 160 -7.41 4.06 -4.42
C ASP A 160 -7.04 5.29 -5.26
N HIS A 161 -5.78 5.69 -5.22
CA HIS A 161 -5.20 6.72 -6.09
C HIS A 161 -5.39 6.36 -7.58
N ASN A 162 -5.02 5.16 -8.01
CA ASN A 162 -5.20 4.71 -9.40
C ASN A 162 -6.69 4.62 -9.79
N ARG A 163 -7.57 4.24 -8.87
CA ARG A 163 -9.03 4.26 -9.07
C ARG A 163 -9.55 5.68 -9.29
N ALA A 164 -9.09 6.63 -8.47
CA ALA A 164 -9.48 8.04 -8.59
C ALA A 164 -9.03 8.62 -9.94
N ILE A 165 -7.78 8.40 -10.34
CA ILE A 165 -7.27 8.78 -11.66
C ILE A 165 -8.15 8.23 -12.78
N SER A 166 -8.44 6.92 -12.75
CA SER A 166 -9.23 6.26 -13.78
C SER A 166 -10.67 6.80 -13.85
N GLN A 167 -11.33 7.06 -12.70
CA GLN A 167 -12.69 7.61 -12.69
C GLN A 167 -12.75 9.04 -13.22
N LEU A 168 -11.78 9.90 -12.84
CA LEU A 168 -11.67 11.26 -13.35
C LEU A 168 -11.43 11.29 -14.87
N ALA A 169 -10.43 10.53 -15.33
CA ALA A 169 -10.08 10.42 -16.74
C ALA A 169 -11.29 9.95 -17.59
N ASN A 170 -12.02 8.94 -17.12
CA ASN A 170 -13.22 8.43 -17.78
C ASN A 170 -14.37 9.46 -17.80
N LYS A 171 -14.59 10.23 -16.72
CA LYS A 171 -15.63 11.30 -16.68
C LYS A 171 -15.40 12.33 -17.77
N LEU A 172 -14.14 12.70 -17.99
CA LEU A 172 -13.78 13.78 -18.92
C LEU A 172 -13.33 13.28 -20.30
N GLY A 173 -13.29 11.97 -20.53
CA GLY A 173 -12.84 11.39 -21.80
C GLY A 173 -11.38 11.71 -22.14
N LYS A 174 -10.53 11.90 -21.11
CA LYS A 174 -9.09 12.21 -21.25
C LYS A 174 -8.21 10.99 -20.92
N PRO A 175 -6.96 10.93 -21.39
CA PRO A 175 -6.01 9.90 -20.98
C PRO A 175 -5.73 9.95 -19.48
N VAL A 176 -5.47 8.80 -18.86
CA VAL A 176 -5.05 8.71 -17.43
C VAL A 176 -3.73 9.44 -17.17
N THR A 177 -2.87 9.53 -18.18
CA THR A 177 -1.58 10.25 -18.12
C THR A 177 -1.71 11.77 -18.00
N ASP A 178 -2.88 12.32 -18.29
CA ASP A 178 -3.15 13.75 -18.16
C ASP A 178 -3.52 14.12 -16.72
N VAL A 179 -3.86 13.14 -15.87
CA VAL A 179 -4.19 13.36 -14.46
C VAL A 179 -2.90 13.43 -13.64
N LYS A 180 -2.76 14.51 -12.89
CA LYS A 180 -1.63 14.76 -11.99
C LYS A 180 -2.15 15.22 -10.62
N LYS A 181 -1.26 15.15 -9.63
CA LYS A 181 -1.50 15.67 -8.28
C LYS A 181 -2.76 15.08 -7.62
N MET A 182 -3.11 13.86 -8.00
CA MET A 182 -4.20 13.14 -7.35
C MET A 182 -3.81 12.83 -5.90
N THR A 183 -4.74 13.05 -5.00
CA THR A 183 -4.57 12.71 -3.58
C THR A 183 -5.74 11.87 -3.10
N VAL A 184 -5.45 10.85 -2.32
CA VAL A 184 -6.44 10.12 -1.52
C VAL A 184 -6.03 10.21 -0.07
N TRP A 185 -6.79 10.95 0.71
CA TRP A 185 -6.54 11.21 2.12
C TRP A 185 -7.10 10.11 3.03
N GLY A 186 -6.43 9.89 4.16
CA GLY A 186 -6.95 9.17 5.31
C GLY A 186 -6.77 7.66 5.26
N ASN A 187 -7.80 6.92 5.63
CA ASN A 187 -7.81 5.47 5.78
C ASN A 187 -8.12 4.75 4.45
N HIS A 188 -7.53 3.59 4.22
CA HIS A 188 -7.95 2.68 3.13
C HIS A 188 -9.27 1.99 3.49
N SER A 189 -10.33 2.77 3.58
CA SER A 189 -11.69 2.36 3.96
C SER A 189 -12.74 3.15 3.18
N THR A 190 -14.00 3.06 3.59
CA THR A 190 -15.09 3.86 2.99
C THR A 190 -15.04 5.34 3.38
N THR A 191 -14.20 5.72 4.35
CA THR A 191 -13.97 7.12 4.75
C THR A 191 -12.85 7.79 3.96
N GLN A 192 -12.14 7.07 3.10
CA GLN A 192 -11.11 7.66 2.24
C GLN A 192 -11.67 8.84 1.44
N TYR A 193 -10.86 9.88 1.29
CA TYR A 193 -11.26 11.05 0.53
C TYR A 193 -10.37 11.24 -0.71
N PRO A 194 -10.82 10.85 -1.91
CA PRO A 194 -10.18 11.22 -3.16
C PRO A 194 -10.47 12.69 -3.48
N ASP A 195 -9.42 13.48 -3.58
CA ASP A 195 -9.44 14.93 -3.63
C ASP A 195 -9.25 15.44 -5.06
N LEU A 196 -10.26 16.12 -5.60
CA LEU A 196 -10.19 16.80 -6.89
C LEU A 196 -9.85 18.29 -6.78
N VAL A 197 -9.85 18.86 -5.57
CA VAL A 197 -9.55 20.30 -5.34
C VAL A 197 -8.12 20.59 -5.73
N HIS A 198 -7.19 19.69 -5.44
CA HIS A 198 -5.76 19.84 -5.73
C HIS A 198 -5.30 19.06 -6.97
N ALA A 199 -6.12 18.13 -7.48
CA ALA A 199 -5.78 17.36 -8.67
C ALA A 199 -5.84 18.23 -9.93
N GLU A 200 -5.06 17.85 -10.92
CA GLU A 200 -5.02 18.48 -12.24
C GLU A 200 -5.33 17.45 -13.33
N ILE A 201 -5.92 17.90 -14.44
CA ILE A 201 -6.11 17.10 -15.64
C ILE A 201 -5.86 17.92 -16.90
N GLY A 202 -4.83 17.53 -17.67
CA GLY A 202 -4.42 18.29 -18.85
C GLY A 202 -3.92 19.70 -18.54
N GLY A 203 -3.43 19.95 -17.32
CA GLY A 203 -2.93 21.25 -16.85
C GLY A 203 -4.00 22.18 -16.28
N GLU A 204 -5.25 21.73 -16.20
CA GLU A 204 -6.39 22.44 -15.59
C GLU A 204 -6.71 21.84 -14.21
N ASN A 205 -7.24 22.64 -13.28
CA ASN A 205 -7.73 22.12 -12.00
C ASN A 205 -8.87 21.11 -12.24
N ALA A 206 -8.77 19.94 -11.62
CA ALA A 206 -9.69 18.83 -11.90
C ALA A 206 -11.14 19.12 -11.48
N ALA A 207 -11.36 19.75 -10.30
CA ALA A 207 -12.71 20.12 -9.85
C ALA A 207 -13.36 21.14 -10.78
N ALA A 208 -12.60 22.12 -11.26
CA ALA A 208 -13.07 23.10 -12.23
C ALA A 208 -13.36 22.47 -13.61
N ALA A 209 -12.53 21.54 -14.06
CA ALA A 209 -12.74 20.82 -15.32
C ALA A 209 -13.96 19.90 -15.29
N VAL A 210 -14.27 19.33 -14.12
CA VAL A 210 -15.51 18.52 -13.92
C VAL A 210 -16.74 19.40 -13.87
N ASP A 211 -16.69 20.57 -13.24
CA ASP A 211 -17.76 21.56 -13.08
C ASP A 211 -19.13 20.93 -12.68
N ASP A 212 -19.08 19.93 -11.79
CA ASP A 212 -20.24 19.12 -11.37
C ASP A 212 -20.04 18.65 -9.94
N GLN A 213 -20.33 19.51 -8.96
CA GLN A 213 -20.16 19.21 -7.54
C GLN A 213 -20.99 18.02 -7.08
N ALA A 214 -22.22 17.85 -7.63
CA ALA A 214 -23.06 16.71 -7.30
C ALA A 214 -22.41 15.39 -7.75
N TRP A 215 -21.82 15.37 -8.94
CA TRP A 215 -21.07 14.18 -9.38
C TRP A 215 -19.85 13.88 -8.49
N ILE A 216 -19.12 14.91 -8.05
CA ILE A 216 -17.98 14.73 -7.14
C ILE A 216 -18.42 14.06 -5.84
N GLU A 217 -19.49 14.57 -5.23
CA GLU A 217 -19.95 14.12 -3.90
C GLU A 217 -20.73 12.80 -3.94
N GLU A 218 -21.62 12.64 -4.92
CA GLU A 218 -22.58 11.53 -4.95
C GLU A 218 -22.09 10.34 -5.79
N GLU A 219 -21.16 10.57 -6.74
CA GLU A 219 -20.68 9.54 -7.64
C GLU A 219 -19.18 9.25 -7.47
N PHE A 220 -18.32 10.25 -7.64
CA PHE A 220 -16.88 10.05 -7.69
C PHE A 220 -16.33 9.53 -6.37
N ILE A 221 -16.53 10.25 -5.27
CA ILE A 221 -16.02 9.87 -3.95
C ILE A 221 -16.55 8.49 -3.52
N PRO A 222 -17.88 8.23 -3.54
CA PRO A 222 -18.40 6.91 -3.18
C PRO A 222 -17.96 5.79 -4.12
N ARG A 223 -17.82 6.06 -5.41
CA ARG A 223 -17.41 5.07 -6.40
C ARG A 223 -15.96 4.63 -6.22
N VAL A 224 -15.06 5.56 -5.92
CA VAL A 224 -13.67 5.24 -5.59
C VAL A 224 -13.62 4.42 -4.30
N ALA A 225 -14.25 4.89 -3.22
CA ALA A 225 -14.24 4.27 -1.90
C ALA A 225 -14.87 2.85 -1.89
N LYS A 226 -15.94 2.63 -2.67
CA LYS A 226 -16.66 1.35 -2.73
C LYS A 226 -16.25 0.46 -3.90
N ARG A 227 -15.22 0.83 -4.67
CA ARG A 227 -14.82 0.07 -5.87
C ARG A 227 -14.43 -1.38 -5.57
N GLY A 228 -13.81 -1.62 -4.42
CA GLY A 228 -13.46 -2.97 -3.97
C GLY A 228 -14.69 -3.87 -3.84
N ALA A 229 -15.75 -3.39 -3.20
CA ALA A 229 -17.02 -4.12 -3.04
C ALA A 229 -17.68 -4.40 -4.39
N ALA A 230 -17.72 -3.42 -5.30
CA ALA A 230 -18.27 -3.62 -6.64
C ALA A 230 -17.50 -4.67 -7.47
N ILE A 231 -16.17 -4.75 -7.29
CA ILE A 231 -15.36 -5.80 -7.94
C ILE A 231 -15.68 -7.17 -7.36
N ILE A 232 -15.84 -7.30 -6.05
CA ILE A 232 -16.23 -8.56 -5.39
C ILE A 232 -17.59 -9.01 -5.89
N GLU A 233 -18.57 -8.10 -5.97
CA GLU A 233 -19.91 -8.39 -6.50
C GLU A 233 -19.87 -8.90 -7.94
N ALA A 234 -19.10 -8.25 -8.80
CA ALA A 234 -19.03 -8.60 -10.22
C ALA A 234 -18.18 -9.85 -10.51
N ARG A 235 -17.08 -10.04 -9.76
CA ARG A 235 -16.06 -11.06 -10.05
C ARG A 235 -16.15 -12.29 -9.13
N GLY A 236 -16.83 -12.18 -7.97
CA GLY A 236 -16.84 -13.20 -6.94
C GLY A 236 -15.54 -13.30 -6.12
N ALA A 237 -14.59 -12.39 -6.35
CA ALA A 237 -13.30 -12.35 -5.66
C ALA A 237 -12.76 -10.91 -5.53
N SER A 238 -11.91 -10.68 -4.54
CA SER A 238 -11.25 -9.39 -4.33
C SER A 238 -10.33 -8.99 -5.49
N SER A 239 -9.99 -7.71 -5.56
CA SER A 239 -8.97 -7.19 -6.49
C SER A 239 -7.65 -7.91 -6.25
N ALA A 240 -7.04 -8.45 -7.29
CA ALA A 240 -5.73 -9.09 -7.22
C ALA A 240 -4.72 -8.37 -8.12
N ALA A 241 -4.92 -8.42 -9.45
CA ALA A 241 -4.00 -7.83 -10.40
C ALA A 241 -3.85 -6.30 -10.24
N SER A 242 -4.96 -5.58 -9.98
CA SER A 242 -4.89 -4.13 -9.74
C SER A 242 -4.26 -3.77 -8.40
N ALA A 243 -4.41 -4.61 -7.37
CA ALA A 243 -3.71 -4.44 -6.10
C ALA A 243 -2.20 -4.69 -6.27
N ALA A 244 -1.82 -5.75 -6.99
CA ALA A 244 -0.43 -6.01 -7.34
C ALA A 244 0.17 -4.85 -8.15
N ASN A 245 -0.55 -4.32 -9.14
CA ASN A 245 -0.11 -3.15 -9.91
C ASN A 245 0.15 -1.95 -8.99
N ALA A 246 -0.79 -1.64 -8.12
CA ALA A 246 -0.66 -0.50 -7.20
C ALA A 246 0.51 -0.67 -6.22
N ALA A 247 0.79 -1.88 -5.75
CA ALA A 247 1.95 -2.16 -4.90
C ALA A 247 3.27 -1.95 -5.66
N ILE A 248 3.34 -2.39 -6.92
CA ILE A 248 4.49 -2.11 -7.81
C ILE A 248 4.67 -0.60 -7.99
N ASP A 249 3.62 0.12 -8.38
CA ASP A 249 3.67 1.57 -8.62
C ASP A 249 4.11 2.33 -7.34
N HIS A 250 3.61 1.92 -6.17
CA HIS A 250 3.96 2.53 -4.89
C HIS A 250 5.45 2.42 -4.59
N VAL A 251 5.99 1.20 -4.64
CA VAL A 251 7.41 0.96 -4.31
C VAL A 251 8.32 1.51 -5.41
N HIS A 252 7.91 1.39 -6.68
CA HIS A 252 8.66 1.95 -7.81
C HIS A 252 8.89 3.45 -7.62
N ASP A 253 7.83 4.20 -7.35
CA ASP A 253 7.93 5.65 -7.15
C ASP A 253 8.69 6.00 -5.86
N TRP A 254 8.54 5.20 -4.80
CA TRP A 254 9.30 5.41 -3.57
C TRP A 254 10.81 5.23 -3.77
N VAL A 255 11.21 4.21 -4.51
CA VAL A 255 12.64 3.89 -4.72
C VAL A 255 13.26 4.77 -5.80
N ASN A 256 12.56 4.96 -6.93
CA ASN A 256 13.12 5.64 -8.11
C ASN A 256 12.78 7.14 -8.17
N GLY A 257 11.84 7.61 -7.35
CA GLY A 257 11.33 8.97 -7.33
C GLY A 257 9.98 9.13 -8.03
N THR A 258 9.19 10.08 -7.53
CA THR A 258 7.93 10.49 -8.18
C THR A 258 8.23 11.33 -9.42
N PRO A 259 7.33 11.36 -10.43
CA PRO A 259 7.50 12.21 -11.60
C PRO A 259 7.62 13.70 -11.22
N ASP A 260 8.41 14.44 -11.97
CA ASP A 260 8.60 15.88 -11.77
C ASP A 260 7.27 16.64 -11.84
N GLY A 261 7.01 17.47 -10.84
CA GLY A 261 5.81 18.31 -10.76
C GLY A 261 4.52 17.52 -10.44
N ASP A 262 4.68 16.30 -9.97
CA ASP A 262 3.58 15.43 -9.54
C ASP A 262 3.83 14.86 -8.15
N TRP A 263 2.81 14.28 -7.54
CA TRP A 263 2.88 13.52 -6.30
C TRP A 263 1.96 12.30 -6.35
N VAL A 264 2.12 11.42 -5.39
CA VAL A 264 1.32 10.20 -5.26
C VAL A 264 0.72 10.08 -3.87
N SER A 265 -0.35 9.31 -3.72
CA SER A 265 -0.92 9.01 -2.40
C SER A 265 -0.18 7.84 -1.76
N MET A 266 0.38 8.07 -0.58
CA MET A 266 1.01 7.05 0.25
C MET A 266 0.38 7.05 1.64
N GLY A 267 0.15 5.87 2.21
CA GLY A 267 -0.17 5.73 3.62
C GLY A 267 1.11 5.81 4.43
N VAL A 268 1.31 6.88 5.19
CA VAL A 268 2.55 7.12 5.93
C VAL A 268 2.28 7.51 7.37
N PRO A 269 3.24 7.30 8.31
CA PRO A 269 3.12 7.80 9.66
C PRO A 269 2.86 9.30 9.68
N SER A 270 1.77 9.70 10.33
CA SER A 270 1.45 11.13 10.45
C SER A 270 2.48 11.88 11.28
N ASP A 271 2.90 13.02 10.78
CA ASP A 271 3.77 14.00 11.44
C ASP A 271 3.01 15.23 11.97
N GLY A 272 1.66 15.15 12.00
CA GLY A 272 0.79 16.25 12.35
C GLY A 272 0.42 17.18 11.19
N SER A 273 0.97 16.95 9.99
CA SER A 273 0.62 17.70 8.78
C SER A 273 -0.88 17.72 8.56
N TYR A 274 -1.40 18.85 8.11
CA TYR A 274 -2.83 19.07 7.84
C TYR A 274 -3.75 18.80 9.05
N GLY A 275 -3.23 18.84 10.28
CA GLY A 275 -4.00 18.57 11.50
C GLY A 275 -4.40 17.11 11.71
N VAL A 276 -3.84 16.19 10.92
CA VAL A 276 -4.03 14.75 11.12
C VAL A 276 -3.21 14.32 12.33
N PRO A 277 -3.83 13.66 13.35
CA PRO A 277 -3.13 13.30 14.58
C PRO A 277 -1.88 12.44 14.34
N GLU A 278 -0.80 12.70 15.09
CA GLU A 278 0.35 11.81 15.15
C GLU A 278 -0.01 10.44 15.75
N GLY A 279 0.80 9.43 15.46
CA GLY A 279 0.64 8.08 15.97
C GLY A 279 -0.34 7.21 15.20
N ILE A 280 -0.81 7.65 14.05
CA ILE A 280 -1.56 6.86 13.07
C ILE A 280 -0.80 6.83 11.74
N ILE A 281 -1.14 5.87 10.87
CA ILE A 281 -0.69 5.83 9.49
C ILE A 281 -1.87 6.22 8.61
N ALA A 282 -1.75 7.32 7.88
CA ALA A 282 -2.81 7.89 7.05
C ALA A 282 -2.34 8.19 5.63
N GLY A 283 -3.27 8.23 4.69
CA GLY A 283 -3.02 8.64 3.31
C GLY A 283 -2.73 10.13 3.21
N PHE A 284 -1.62 10.48 2.57
CA PHE A 284 -1.18 11.83 2.27
C PHE A 284 -0.67 11.94 0.83
N PRO A 285 -0.66 13.16 0.24
CA PRO A 285 0.12 13.42 -0.96
C PRO A 285 1.60 13.40 -0.61
N CYS A 286 2.37 12.60 -1.33
CA CYS A 286 3.80 12.44 -1.09
C CYS A 286 4.60 12.57 -2.38
N THR A 287 5.75 13.22 -2.30
CA THR A 287 6.82 13.12 -3.29
C THR A 287 7.90 12.17 -2.77
N ALA A 288 8.63 11.54 -3.68
CA ALA A 288 9.77 10.71 -3.32
C ALA A 288 10.98 11.03 -4.19
N ALA A 289 12.17 10.97 -3.58
CA ALA A 289 13.45 11.14 -4.26
C ALA A 289 14.55 10.44 -3.47
N GLY A 290 15.48 9.78 -4.15
CA GLY A 290 16.61 9.10 -3.49
C GLY A 290 16.20 7.97 -2.54
N GLY A 291 15.03 7.40 -2.72
CA GLY A 291 14.50 6.34 -1.87
C GLY A 291 13.83 6.81 -0.56
N GLU A 292 13.67 8.11 -0.39
CA GLU A 292 12.97 8.74 0.73
C GLU A 292 11.72 9.45 0.20
N TYR A 293 10.66 9.50 1.02
CA TYR A 293 9.46 10.28 0.71
C TYR A 293 9.34 11.52 1.61
N SER A 294 8.54 12.46 1.15
CA SER A 294 8.15 13.64 1.94
C SER A 294 6.67 13.93 1.71
N ILE A 295 5.94 14.26 2.79
CA ILE A 295 4.56 14.75 2.67
C ILE A 295 4.61 16.13 1.99
N VAL A 296 3.81 16.30 0.95
CA VAL A 296 3.66 17.59 0.26
C VAL A 296 3.02 18.59 1.22
N GLY A 297 3.70 19.70 1.47
CA GLY A 297 3.21 20.74 2.38
C GLY A 297 2.51 21.89 1.65
N GLY A 298 1.76 22.70 2.40
CA GLY A 298 1.24 23.99 1.94
C GLY A 298 -0.02 23.93 1.06
N LEU A 299 -0.71 22.79 1.00
CA LEU A 299 -2.03 22.70 0.36
C LEU A 299 -3.08 23.38 1.23
N GLU A 300 -3.90 24.24 0.65
CA GLU A 300 -5.02 24.86 1.34
C GLU A 300 -6.19 23.90 1.44
N ILE A 301 -6.60 23.58 2.66
CA ILE A 301 -7.69 22.64 2.92
C ILE A 301 -8.97 23.43 3.20
N ASP A 302 -9.91 23.40 2.27
CA ASP A 302 -11.22 24.01 2.42
C ASP A 302 -12.12 23.25 3.43
N ASP A 303 -13.26 23.82 3.82
CA ASP A 303 -14.16 23.21 4.79
C ASP A 303 -14.72 21.84 4.33
N PHE A 304 -14.92 21.68 3.03
CA PHE A 304 -15.40 20.42 2.45
C PHE A 304 -14.38 19.30 2.59
N SER A 305 -13.14 19.57 2.23
CA SER A 305 -12.00 18.64 2.36
C SER A 305 -11.68 18.37 3.82
N ARG A 306 -11.73 19.42 4.66
CA ARG A 306 -11.46 19.32 6.10
C ARG A 306 -12.37 18.33 6.79
N ALA A 307 -13.69 18.45 6.56
CA ALA A 307 -14.65 17.55 7.17
C ALA A 307 -14.40 16.07 6.81
N ARG A 308 -13.95 15.78 5.60
CA ARG A 308 -13.67 14.43 5.12
C ARG A 308 -12.35 13.88 5.67
N ILE A 309 -11.31 14.71 5.66
CA ILE A 309 -10.01 14.35 6.24
C ILE A 309 -10.17 14.03 7.73
N ASP A 310 -10.90 14.88 8.47
CA ASP A 310 -11.13 14.69 9.90
C ASP A 310 -11.94 13.43 10.20
N ALA A 311 -12.97 13.14 9.40
CA ALA A 311 -13.75 11.91 9.56
C ALA A 311 -12.89 10.64 9.36
N SER A 312 -12.01 10.65 8.37
CA SER A 312 -11.12 9.52 8.10
C SER A 312 -10.01 9.39 9.15
N ALA A 313 -9.46 10.51 9.63
CA ALA A 313 -8.49 10.53 10.71
C ALA A 313 -9.09 10.07 12.06
N ALA A 314 -10.35 10.40 12.32
CA ALA A 314 -11.09 9.91 13.49
C ALA A 314 -11.26 8.38 13.44
N GLU A 315 -11.63 7.80 12.29
CA GLU A 315 -11.71 6.35 12.12
C GLU A 315 -10.36 5.67 12.40
N LEU A 316 -9.25 6.20 11.90
CA LEU A 316 -7.91 5.68 12.17
C LEU A 316 -7.53 5.78 13.65
N SER A 317 -7.92 6.85 14.31
CA SER A 317 -7.69 7.04 15.75
C SER A 317 -8.49 6.03 16.59
N GLU A 318 -9.72 5.72 16.18
CA GLU A 318 -10.54 4.66 16.79
C GLU A 318 -9.91 3.27 16.56
N GLU A 319 -9.40 2.99 15.35
CA GLU A 319 -8.69 1.73 15.04
C GLU A 319 -7.43 1.58 15.89
N ARG A 320 -6.65 2.66 16.03
CA ARG A 320 -5.48 2.67 16.91
C ARG A 320 -5.86 2.36 18.36
N ALA A 321 -6.87 3.04 18.90
CA ALA A 321 -7.34 2.81 20.28
C ALA A 321 -7.81 1.35 20.46
N ALA A 322 -8.47 0.76 19.45
CA ALA A 322 -8.92 -0.62 19.50
C ALA A 322 -7.72 -1.60 19.57
N VAL A 323 -6.71 -1.44 18.72
CA VAL A 323 -5.53 -2.34 18.72
C VAL A 323 -4.64 -2.11 19.96
N GLU A 324 -4.59 -0.89 20.49
CA GLU A 324 -3.95 -0.59 21.78
C GLU A 324 -4.66 -1.29 22.94
N GLY A 325 -6.01 -1.24 22.97
CA GLY A 325 -6.83 -1.95 23.95
C GLY A 325 -6.70 -3.48 23.88
N LEU A 326 -6.37 -4.03 22.73
CA LEU A 326 -6.07 -5.45 22.52
C LEU A 326 -4.61 -5.82 22.86
N GLY A 327 -3.75 -4.87 23.26
CA GLY A 327 -2.33 -5.11 23.53
C GLY A 327 -1.50 -5.46 22.28
N LEU A 328 -1.93 -4.97 21.12
CA LEU A 328 -1.27 -5.22 19.83
C LEU A 328 -0.26 -4.13 19.45
N LEU A 329 -0.19 -3.04 20.21
CA LEU A 329 0.87 -2.03 20.08
C LEU A 329 1.89 -2.22 21.22
N SER A 330 3.16 -1.94 20.93
CA SER A 330 4.28 -2.00 21.90
C SER A 330 4.63 -0.61 22.43
#